data_1f6dc7bc002076c72e14e2268453ae12
#
_entry.id   1f6dc7bc002076c72e14e2268453ae12
#
_cell.length_a   1.000
_cell.length_b   1.000
_cell.length_c   1.000
_cell.angle_alpha   90.00
_cell.angle_beta   90.00
_cell.angle_gamma   90.00
#
_symmetry.space_group_name_H-M   'P 1'
#
loop_
_entity.id
_entity.type
_entity.pdbx_description
1 polymer ?
#
loop_
_entity_poly.entity_id
_entity_poly.type
_entity_poly.pdbx_seq_one_letter_code
_entity_poly.pdbx_strand_id
1 'polypeptide(L)'
;MCIRDRLNIPAYAADIGAVTPFLWCFEEREKLLEFHEAVSGARFHAAYFRPGGVHQDMPEGMEEKLFDHFKTLPKFIDDLESLLTNNRILRQRSVDIGIISKSEAIEWGCSGPVLRSAGVAWDLRRSQPYDAYDQVDFEVPVGKKGDCFDRYLVRIEEMRQSISIINQCLNKIKPGPISIEDNKITPPKRNQMKKSMEALIHHFKLFTEGYRVPAGQVIVQ
;
A
#
# COMPACT_ATOMS: atom_id res chain seq x y z
N MET A 1 -2.13 1.44 0.86
CA MET A 1 -3.37 2.27 0.79
C MET A 1 -3.39 3.37 1.85
N CYS A 2 -3.28 3.10 3.13
CA CYS A 2 -3.37 4.14 4.18
C CYS A 2 -2.47 5.38 3.96
N ILE A 3 -1.20 5.22 3.56
CA ILE A 3 -0.28 6.36 3.31
C ILE A 3 -0.76 7.21 2.12
N ARG A 4 -1.25 6.58 1.05
CA ARG A 4 -1.78 7.26 -0.14
C ARG A 4 -3.05 8.05 0.21
N ASP A 5 -3.99 7.43 0.91
CA ASP A 5 -5.30 8.02 1.15
C ASP A 5 -5.22 9.14 2.19
N ARG A 6 -4.29 9.04 3.16
CA ARG A 6 -3.96 10.14 4.07
C ARG A 6 -3.20 11.30 3.43
N LEU A 7 -2.76 11.17 2.19
CA LEU A 7 -2.25 12.27 1.38
C LEU A 7 -3.35 12.83 0.47
N ASN A 8 -4.11 11.97 -0.20
CA ASN A 8 -5.10 12.38 -1.19
C ASN A 8 -6.31 13.09 -0.59
N ILE A 9 -6.92 12.51 0.46
CA ILE A 9 -8.11 13.09 1.10
C ILE A 9 -7.83 14.48 1.67
N PRO A 10 -6.76 14.69 2.47
CA PRO A 10 -6.48 16.00 3.02
C PRO A 10 -6.03 17.02 1.97
N ALA A 11 -5.30 16.62 0.94
CA ALA A 11 -4.96 17.52 -0.16
C ALA A 11 -6.23 18.03 -0.87
N TYR A 12 -7.19 17.14 -1.09
CA TYR A 12 -8.48 17.48 -1.64
C TYR A 12 -9.28 18.44 -0.74
N ALA A 13 -9.23 18.22 0.57
CA ALA A 13 -9.84 19.13 1.54
C ALA A 13 -9.13 20.51 1.58
N ALA A 14 -7.81 20.54 1.48
CA ALA A 14 -7.03 21.77 1.45
C ALA A 14 -7.35 22.63 0.22
N ASP A 15 -7.54 22.01 -0.95
CA ASP A 15 -7.93 22.70 -2.19
C ASP A 15 -9.27 23.44 -2.08
N ILE A 16 -10.16 22.98 -1.24
CA ILE A 16 -11.43 23.65 -0.95
C ILE A 16 -11.39 24.55 0.29
N GLY A 17 -10.19 24.77 0.86
CA GLY A 17 -9.95 25.68 1.97
C GLY A 17 -9.98 25.05 3.37
N ALA A 18 -10.14 23.73 3.50
CA ALA A 18 -10.14 23.04 4.79
C ALA A 18 -8.74 22.56 5.17
N VAL A 19 -7.97 23.38 5.88
CA VAL A 19 -6.57 23.06 6.25
C VAL A 19 -6.48 22.10 7.43
N THR A 20 -7.43 22.11 8.36
CA THR A 20 -7.40 21.25 9.56
C THR A 20 -7.30 19.74 9.22
N PRO A 21 -8.13 19.17 8.33
CA PRO A 21 -7.98 17.78 7.90
C PRO A 21 -6.61 17.48 7.29
N PHE A 22 -6.01 18.47 6.60
CA PHE A 22 -4.68 18.32 6.02
C PHE A 22 -3.63 18.08 7.12
N LEU A 23 -3.60 18.93 8.14
CA LEU A 23 -2.63 18.81 9.25
C LEU A 23 -2.82 17.50 10.03
N TRP A 24 -4.05 17.13 10.36
CA TRP A 24 -4.36 15.89 11.08
C TRP A 24 -3.94 14.64 10.32
N CYS A 25 -4.26 14.57 9.04
CA CYS A 25 -3.90 13.41 8.23
C CYS A 25 -2.38 13.30 8.03
N PHE A 26 -1.66 14.43 7.95
CA PHE A 26 -0.21 14.41 7.83
C PHE A 26 0.46 13.97 9.13
N GLU A 27 -0.06 14.35 10.29
CA GLU A 27 0.43 13.85 11.58
C GLU A 27 0.31 12.31 11.66
N GLU A 28 -0.86 11.76 11.31
CA GLU A 28 -1.05 10.33 11.30
C GLU A 28 -0.26 9.62 10.18
N ARG A 29 -0.04 10.30 9.06
CA ARG A 29 0.81 9.78 7.98
C ARG A 29 2.27 9.73 8.39
N GLU A 30 2.74 10.70 9.18
CA GLU A 30 4.09 10.73 9.74
C GLU A 30 4.40 9.47 10.53
N LYS A 31 3.52 9.05 11.42
CA LYS A 31 3.65 7.81 12.21
C LYS A 31 3.83 6.57 11.32
N LEU A 32 3.16 6.51 10.15
CA LEU A 32 3.37 5.42 9.19
C LEU A 32 4.73 5.48 8.50
N LEU A 33 5.26 6.67 8.25
CA LEU A 33 6.58 6.85 7.65
C LEU A 33 7.70 6.48 8.63
N GLU A 34 7.50 6.68 9.94
CA GLU A 34 8.42 6.20 10.98
C GLU A 34 8.56 4.66 10.95
N PHE A 35 7.47 3.93 10.71
CA PHE A 35 7.54 2.48 10.53
C PHE A 35 8.35 2.08 9.29
N HIS A 36 8.17 2.79 8.17
CA HIS A 36 8.99 2.56 6.98
C HIS A 36 10.48 2.82 7.24
N GLU A 37 10.79 3.90 7.95
CA GLU A 37 12.17 4.24 8.33
C GLU A 37 12.77 3.18 9.23
N ALA A 38 12.02 2.69 10.20
CA ALA A 38 12.49 1.67 11.14
C ALA A 38 12.83 0.33 10.45
N VAL A 39 12.07 -0.08 9.44
CA VAL A 39 12.31 -1.36 8.74
C VAL A 39 13.28 -1.26 7.57
N SER A 40 13.47 -0.08 6.97
CA SER A 40 14.25 0.07 5.73
C SER A 40 15.33 1.16 5.80
N GLY A 41 15.32 2.00 6.83
CA GLY A 41 16.19 3.17 6.93
C GLY A 41 15.76 4.35 6.07
N ALA A 42 14.66 4.24 5.32
CA ALA A 42 14.16 5.30 4.43
C ALA A 42 12.65 5.49 4.60
N ARG A 43 12.22 6.76 4.61
CA ARG A 43 10.82 7.13 4.81
C ARG A 43 9.95 6.91 3.57
N PHE A 44 10.47 7.19 2.37
CA PHE A 44 9.74 7.14 1.11
C PHE A 44 10.24 6.05 0.17
N HIS A 45 11.51 5.98 -0.08
CA HIS A 45 12.12 5.04 -1.02
C HIS A 45 12.64 3.80 -0.27
N ALA A 46 11.72 3.11 0.38
CA ALA A 46 12.02 1.95 1.18
C ALA A 46 12.39 0.76 0.28
N ALA A 47 13.68 0.42 0.20
CA ALA A 47 14.17 -0.76 -0.49
C ALA A 47 14.09 -2.01 0.42
N TYR A 48 12.91 -2.26 1.00
CA TYR A 48 12.69 -3.35 1.94
C TYR A 48 12.55 -4.70 1.25
N PHE A 49 11.76 -4.75 0.19
CA PHE A 49 11.65 -5.95 -0.64
C PHE A 49 12.89 -6.12 -1.50
N ARG A 50 13.43 -7.34 -1.50
CA ARG A 50 14.62 -7.71 -2.27
C ARG A 50 14.34 -9.00 -3.04
N PRO A 51 15.02 -9.26 -4.16
CA PRO A 51 14.92 -10.55 -4.80
C PRO A 51 15.24 -11.68 -3.81
N GLY A 52 14.28 -12.61 -3.67
CA GLY A 52 14.36 -13.72 -2.73
C GLY A 52 13.84 -13.46 -1.33
N GLY A 53 13.33 -12.26 -1.00
CA GLY A 53 12.75 -11.98 0.32
C GLY A 53 12.78 -10.51 0.71
N VAL A 54 13.18 -10.23 1.95
CA VAL A 54 13.25 -8.88 2.50
C VAL A 54 14.67 -8.54 2.99
N HIS A 55 14.94 -7.25 3.14
CA HIS A 55 16.27 -6.74 3.50
C HIS A 55 16.69 -7.14 4.91
N GLN A 56 15.77 -7.03 5.86
CA GLN A 56 15.98 -7.37 7.27
C GLN A 56 14.68 -7.80 7.91
N ASP A 57 14.78 -8.46 9.04
CA ASP A 57 13.62 -8.84 9.83
C ASP A 57 12.98 -7.61 10.50
N MET A 58 11.77 -7.78 11.00
CA MET A 58 11.07 -6.73 11.73
C MET A 58 11.85 -6.39 13.00
N PRO A 59 12.13 -5.11 13.28
CA PRO A 59 12.80 -4.70 14.52
C PRO A 59 12.01 -5.13 15.76
N GLU A 60 12.72 -5.45 16.86
CA GLU A 60 12.11 -5.81 18.13
C GLU A 60 11.15 -4.73 18.64
N GLY A 61 9.99 -5.13 19.13
CA GLY A 61 8.92 -4.25 19.62
C GLY A 61 8.16 -3.49 18.54
N MET A 62 8.44 -3.72 17.25
CA MET A 62 7.72 -3.08 16.15
C MET A 62 6.28 -3.57 16.04
N GLU A 63 6.05 -4.86 16.27
CA GLU A 63 4.70 -5.44 16.21
C GLU A 63 3.77 -4.79 17.24
N GLU A 64 4.24 -4.58 18.46
CA GLU A 64 3.49 -3.91 19.52
C GLU A 64 3.17 -2.46 19.15
N LYS A 65 4.16 -1.71 18.65
CA LYS A 65 3.97 -0.33 18.19
C LYS A 65 2.96 -0.22 17.05
N LEU A 66 3.03 -1.14 16.10
CA LEU A 66 2.05 -1.21 15.00
C LEU A 66 0.66 -1.51 15.53
N PHE A 67 0.55 -2.49 16.43
CA PHE A 67 -0.74 -2.86 17.02
C PHE A 67 -1.38 -1.69 17.76
N ASP A 68 -0.63 -0.98 18.61
CA ASP A 68 -1.11 0.18 19.34
C ASP A 68 -1.53 1.33 18.42
N HIS A 69 -0.75 1.59 17.38
CA HIS A 69 -1.11 2.61 16.40
C HIS A 69 -2.40 2.25 15.64
N PHE A 70 -2.51 1.02 15.14
CA PHE A 70 -3.70 0.60 14.38
C PHE A 70 -4.95 0.42 15.25
N LYS A 71 -4.82 0.30 16.56
CA LYS A 71 -5.94 0.30 17.51
C LYS A 71 -6.62 1.68 17.62
N THR A 72 -5.86 2.76 17.51
CA THR A 72 -6.37 4.15 17.62
C THR A 72 -6.88 4.71 16.30
N LEU A 73 -6.43 4.15 15.20
CA LEU A 73 -6.67 4.66 13.86
C LEU A 73 -8.14 4.64 13.39
N PRO A 74 -8.98 3.65 13.74
CA PRO A 74 -10.39 3.67 13.37
C PRO A 74 -11.10 4.92 13.89
N LYS A 75 -10.84 5.31 15.14
CA LYS A 75 -11.40 6.54 15.72
C LYS A 75 -10.97 7.78 14.93
N PHE A 76 -9.71 7.87 14.54
CA PHE A 76 -9.21 8.97 13.70
C PHE A 76 -9.96 9.04 12.36
N ILE A 77 -10.23 7.90 11.71
CA ILE A 77 -10.99 7.87 10.45
C ILE A 77 -12.43 8.35 10.69
N ASP A 78 -13.08 7.95 11.80
CA ASP A 78 -14.42 8.38 12.14
C ASP A 78 -14.48 9.89 12.43
N ASP A 79 -13.49 10.43 13.13
CA ASP A 79 -13.35 11.87 13.39
C ASP A 79 -13.16 12.65 12.08
N LEU A 80 -12.31 12.16 11.18
CA LEU A 80 -12.10 12.74 9.85
C LEU A 80 -13.38 12.71 9.01
N GLU A 81 -14.09 11.60 9.02
CA GLU A 81 -15.34 11.43 8.29
C GLU A 81 -16.44 12.34 8.83
N SER A 82 -16.56 12.49 10.16
CA SER A 82 -17.49 13.42 10.78
C SER A 82 -17.27 14.87 10.36
N LEU A 83 -16.01 15.25 10.17
CA LEU A 83 -15.62 16.59 9.74
C LEU A 83 -15.88 16.84 8.25
N LEU A 84 -15.70 15.83 7.40
CA LEU A 84 -15.69 15.98 5.94
C LEU A 84 -16.97 15.50 5.27
N THR A 85 -17.50 14.33 5.59
CA THR A 85 -18.56 13.65 4.81
C THR A 85 -19.85 14.48 4.74
N ASN A 86 -20.22 15.14 5.82
CA ASN A 86 -21.40 15.97 5.88
C ASN A 86 -21.12 17.48 5.67
N ASN A 87 -19.88 17.84 5.37
CA ASN A 87 -19.53 19.23 5.12
C ASN A 87 -20.19 19.71 3.83
N ARG A 88 -20.97 20.80 3.94
CA ARG A 88 -21.72 21.38 2.82
C ARG A 88 -20.82 21.75 1.64
N ILE A 89 -19.66 22.35 1.91
CA ILE A 89 -18.73 22.80 0.88
C ILE A 89 -18.15 21.60 0.13
N LEU A 90 -17.67 20.58 0.86
CA LEU A 90 -17.15 19.35 0.25
C LEU A 90 -18.23 18.68 -0.63
N ARG A 91 -19.43 18.55 -0.13
CA ARG A 91 -20.53 17.94 -0.90
C ARG A 91 -20.87 18.73 -2.16
N GLN A 92 -20.96 20.04 -2.08
CA GLN A 92 -21.23 20.89 -3.24
C GLN A 92 -20.11 20.86 -4.29
N ARG A 93 -18.87 20.58 -3.87
CA ARG A 93 -17.69 20.52 -4.74
C ARG A 93 -17.35 19.11 -5.23
N SER A 94 -18.07 18.09 -4.81
CA SER A 94 -17.74 16.70 -5.14
C SER A 94 -18.93 15.85 -5.61
N VAL A 95 -20.13 16.11 -5.11
CA VAL A 95 -21.34 15.37 -5.53
C VAL A 95 -21.74 15.77 -6.95
N ASP A 96 -21.94 14.78 -7.79
CA ASP A 96 -22.29 14.90 -9.21
C ASP A 96 -21.25 15.71 -10.03
N ILE A 97 -19.99 15.78 -9.55
CA ILE A 97 -18.88 16.44 -10.24
C ILE A 97 -17.84 15.41 -10.66
N GLY A 98 -17.32 15.54 -11.90
CA GLY A 98 -16.32 14.64 -12.45
C GLY A 98 -16.82 13.20 -12.54
N ILE A 99 -18.05 13.02 -12.97
CA ILE A 99 -18.67 11.71 -13.18
C ILE A 99 -17.93 10.99 -14.30
N ILE A 100 -17.55 9.75 -14.04
CA ILE A 100 -16.97 8.84 -15.03
C ILE A 100 -17.86 7.60 -15.04
N SER A 101 -18.43 7.29 -16.19
CA SER A 101 -19.25 6.11 -16.36
C SER A 101 -18.41 4.83 -16.33
N LYS A 102 -19.05 3.69 -16.09
CA LYS A 102 -18.39 2.38 -16.10
C LYS A 102 -17.69 2.09 -17.43
N SER A 103 -18.33 2.41 -18.55
CA SER A 103 -17.78 2.21 -19.89
C SER A 103 -16.55 3.09 -20.15
N GLU A 104 -16.64 4.38 -19.83
CA GLU A 104 -15.52 5.31 -19.94
C GLU A 104 -14.35 4.91 -19.07
N ALA A 105 -14.60 4.51 -17.81
CA ALA A 105 -13.54 4.08 -16.90
C ALA A 105 -12.77 2.85 -17.44
N ILE A 106 -13.45 1.93 -18.10
CA ILE A 106 -12.83 0.75 -18.73
C ILE A 106 -12.07 1.16 -20.00
N GLU A 107 -12.66 1.98 -20.84
CA GLU A 107 -12.05 2.45 -22.10
C GLU A 107 -10.76 3.26 -21.84
N TRP A 108 -10.75 4.10 -20.81
CA TRP A 108 -9.58 4.86 -20.39
C TRP A 108 -8.53 4.03 -19.62
N GLY A 109 -8.79 2.73 -19.41
CA GLY A 109 -7.90 1.87 -18.63
C GLY A 109 -7.76 2.29 -17.16
N CYS A 110 -8.81 2.92 -16.60
CA CYS A 110 -8.79 3.33 -15.20
C CYS A 110 -8.72 2.12 -14.25
N SER A 111 -8.05 2.31 -13.12
CA SER A 111 -7.94 1.30 -12.06
C SER A 111 -8.16 1.94 -10.68
N GLY A 112 -8.14 1.13 -9.63
CA GLY A 112 -8.23 1.58 -8.25
C GLY A 112 -9.55 2.28 -7.91
N PRO A 113 -9.53 3.32 -7.05
CA PRO A 113 -10.74 4.01 -6.60
C PRO A 113 -11.56 4.64 -7.71
N VAL A 114 -10.93 5.04 -8.82
CA VAL A 114 -11.63 5.63 -9.97
C VAL A 114 -12.54 4.59 -10.62
N LEU A 115 -12.01 3.40 -10.91
CA LEU A 115 -12.78 2.31 -11.50
C LEU A 115 -13.84 1.78 -10.53
N ARG A 116 -13.49 1.62 -9.24
CA ARG A 116 -14.42 1.14 -8.22
C ARG A 116 -15.55 2.14 -7.92
N SER A 117 -15.28 3.45 -7.97
CA SER A 117 -16.34 4.47 -7.83
C SER A 117 -17.37 4.41 -8.96
N ALA A 118 -16.94 4.01 -10.18
CA ALA A 118 -17.81 3.81 -11.34
C ALA A 118 -18.63 2.49 -11.30
N GLY A 119 -18.61 1.75 -10.19
CA GLY A 119 -19.42 0.55 -9.99
C GLY A 119 -18.78 -0.76 -10.47
N VAL A 120 -17.45 -0.79 -10.65
CA VAL A 120 -16.73 -2.00 -11.06
C VAL A 120 -15.95 -2.56 -9.85
N ALA A 121 -16.35 -3.73 -9.37
CA ALA A 121 -15.70 -4.40 -8.24
C ALA A 121 -14.42 -5.12 -8.68
N TRP A 122 -13.43 -4.36 -9.18
CA TRP A 122 -12.15 -4.93 -9.60
C TRP A 122 -11.02 -4.56 -8.66
N ASP A 123 -10.36 -5.58 -8.12
CA ASP A 123 -9.18 -5.45 -7.28
C ASP A 123 -8.26 -6.66 -7.53
N LEU A 124 -7.02 -6.42 -7.93
CA LEU A 124 -6.03 -7.46 -8.23
C LEU A 124 -5.77 -8.37 -7.03
N ARG A 125 -5.87 -7.86 -5.81
CA ARG A 125 -5.71 -8.66 -4.59
C ARG A 125 -6.77 -9.77 -4.44
N ARG A 126 -7.93 -9.62 -5.10
CA ARG A 126 -9.02 -10.61 -5.16
C ARG A 126 -9.06 -11.35 -6.49
N SER A 127 -8.89 -10.66 -7.63
CA SER A 127 -9.01 -11.27 -8.96
C SER A 127 -7.79 -12.10 -9.36
N GLN A 128 -6.60 -11.69 -8.92
CA GLN A 128 -5.32 -12.39 -9.13
C GLN A 128 -4.46 -12.26 -7.87
N PRO A 129 -4.79 -12.98 -6.80
CA PRO A 129 -4.10 -12.87 -5.52
C PRO A 129 -2.59 -13.07 -5.66
N TYR A 130 -1.83 -12.21 -5.01
CA TYR A 130 -0.39 -12.26 -4.92
C TYR A 130 0.05 -12.16 -3.45
N ASP A 131 1.29 -12.53 -3.15
CA ASP A 131 1.81 -12.66 -1.80
C ASP A 131 0.88 -13.49 -0.89
N ALA A 132 0.42 -12.93 0.21
CA ALA A 132 -0.49 -13.57 1.17
C ALA A 132 -1.93 -13.04 1.11
N TYR A 133 -2.34 -12.37 0.02
CA TYR A 133 -3.69 -11.81 -0.09
C TYR A 133 -4.80 -12.87 -0.21
N ASP A 134 -4.49 -14.08 -0.59
CA ASP A 134 -5.38 -15.24 -0.54
C ASP A 134 -5.69 -15.72 0.89
N GLN A 135 -4.85 -15.35 1.86
CA GLN A 135 -4.95 -15.73 3.26
C GLN A 135 -5.62 -14.66 4.14
N VAL A 136 -5.87 -13.47 3.61
CA VAL A 136 -6.52 -12.38 4.35
C VAL A 136 -7.92 -12.10 3.84
N ASP A 137 -8.80 -11.76 4.76
CA ASP A 137 -10.17 -11.42 4.44
C ASP A 137 -10.39 -9.91 4.46
N PHE A 138 -10.98 -9.37 3.39
CA PHE A 138 -11.30 -7.97 3.23
C PHE A 138 -12.38 -7.77 2.17
N GLU A 139 -13.10 -6.68 2.26
CA GLU A 139 -14.09 -6.27 1.26
C GLU A 139 -13.50 -5.29 0.25
N VAL A 140 -14.04 -5.33 -0.97
CA VAL A 140 -13.69 -4.37 -2.03
C VAL A 140 -14.79 -3.30 -2.08
N PRO A 141 -14.53 -2.08 -1.60
CA PRO A 141 -15.53 -1.03 -1.61
C PRO A 141 -15.82 -0.57 -3.05
N VAL A 142 -17.11 -0.42 -3.36
CA VAL A 142 -17.60 -0.06 -4.70
C VAL A 142 -18.59 1.08 -4.59
N GLY A 143 -18.37 2.16 -5.36
CA GLY A 143 -19.29 3.28 -5.49
C GLY A 143 -20.40 2.99 -6.52
N LYS A 144 -21.23 3.98 -6.77
CA LYS A 144 -22.39 3.86 -7.67
C LYS A 144 -22.42 4.93 -8.77
N LYS A 145 -22.03 6.16 -8.44
CA LYS A 145 -22.17 7.33 -9.32
C LYS A 145 -20.93 7.62 -10.16
N GLY A 146 -19.76 7.17 -9.72
CA GLY A 146 -18.49 7.48 -10.38
C GLY A 146 -18.05 8.94 -10.26
N ASP A 147 -18.59 9.69 -9.31
CA ASP A 147 -18.26 11.08 -9.05
C ASP A 147 -17.09 11.25 -8.07
N CYS A 148 -16.68 12.49 -7.82
CA CYS A 148 -15.62 12.79 -6.88
C CYS A 148 -15.97 12.38 -5.45
N PHE A 149 -17.26 12.44 -5.07
CA PHE A 149 -17.71 12.07 -3.74
C PHE A 149 -17.63 10.57 -3.52
N ASP A 150 -18.05 9.76 -4.49
CA ASP A 150 -17.92 8.30 -4.41
C ASP A 150 -16.44 7.88 -4.34
N ARG A 151 -15.54 8.53 -5.08
CA ARG A 151 -14.10 8.30 -4.97
C ARG A 151 -13.55 8.61 -3.58
N TYR A 152 -14.07 9.65 -2.92
CA TYR A 152 -13.74 9.97 -1.54
C TYR A 152 -14.23 8.87 -0.59
N LEU A 153 -15.50 8.46 -0.69
CA LEU A 153 -16.08 7.40 0.16
C LEU A 153 -15.36 6.07 0.00
N VAL A 154 -15.04 5.68 -1.25
CA VAL A 154 -14.27 4.47 -1.53
C VAL A 154 -12.91 4.51 -0.82
N ARG A 155 -12.22 5.65 -0.83
CA ARG A 155 -10.92 5.78 -0.15
C ARG A 155 -11.03 5.70 1.38
N ILE A 156 -12.07 6.27 1.96
CA ILE A 156 -12.33 6.14 3.42
C ILE A 156 -12.51 4.68 3.79
N GLU A 157 -13.33 3.95 3.05
CA GLU A 157 -13.57 2.54 3.32
C GLU A 157 -12.32 1.69 3.05
N GLU A 158 -11.54 1.99 2.01
CA GLU A 158 -10.25 1.33 1.76
C GLU A 158 -9.25 1.50 2.91
N MET A 159 -9.28 2.62 3.63
CA MET A 159 -8.45 2.78 4.83
C MET A 159 -8.90 1.82 5.95
N ARG A 160 -10.21 1.65 6.16
CA ARG A 160 -10.76 0.69 7.15
C ARG A 160 -10.39 -0.74 6.80
N GLN A 161 -10.57 -1.12 5.54
CA GLN A 161 -10.17 -2.45 5.04
C GLN A 161 -8.66 -2.69 5.17
N SER A 162 -7.84 -1.67 4.94
CA SER A 162 -6.38 -1.77 5.11
C SER A 162 -5.98 -2.00 6.57
N ILE A 163 -6.68 -1.40 7.53
CA ILE A 163 -6.47 -1.66 8.97
C ILE A 163 -6.82 -3.11 9.30
N SER A 164 -7.94 -3.61 8.79
CA SER A 164 -8.34 -5.01 8.97
C SER A 164 -7.28 -5.98 8.44
N ILE A 165 -6.76 -5.73 7.23
CA ILE A 165 -5.68 -6.54 6.64
C ILE A 165 -4.43 -6.52 7.52
N ILE A 166 -3.98 -5.35 7.97
CA ILE A 166 -2.78 -5.22 8.80
C ILE A 166 -2.94 -5.99 10.12
N ASN A 167 -4.08 -5.87 10.78
CA ASN A 167 -4.36 -6.61 12.01
C ASN A 167 -4.35 -8.14 11.78
N GLN A 168 -4.88 -8.62 10.66
CA GLN A 168 -4.81 -10.02 10.29
C GLN A 168 -3.37 -10.48 10.02
N CYS A 169 -2.57 -9.65 9.34
CA CYS A 169 -1.17 -9.95 9.09
C CYS A 169 -0.35 -10.00 10.39
N LEU A 170 -0.52 -9.03 11.30
CA LEU A 170 0.17 -9.04 12.60
C LEU A 170 -0.16 -10.27 13.44
N ASN A 171 -1.40 -10.75 13.38
CA ASN A 171 -1.80 -11.98 14.10
C ASN A 171 -1.33 -13.29 13.42
N LYS A 172 -0.97 -13.25 12.14
CA LYS A 172 -0.60 -14.43 11.36
C LYS A 172 0.90 -14.54 11.11
N ILE A 173 1.67 -13.48 11.34
CA ILE A 173 3.11 -13.48 11.13
C ILE A 173 3.78 -14.53 12.01
N LYS A 174 4.70 -15.29 11.42
CA LYS A 174 5.43 -16.36 12.11
C LYS A 174 6.93 -16.10 11.97
N PRO A 175 7.73 -16.41 12.99
CA PRO A 175 9.18 -16.35 12.87
C PRO A 175 9.66 -17.33 11.78
N GLY A 176 10.66 -16.92 11.00
CA GLY A 176 11.18 -17.74 9.92
C GLY A 176 12.28 -17.04 9.12
N PRO A 177 12.81 -17.69 8.08
CA PRO A 177 13.83 -17.10 7.25
C PRO A 177 13.27 -15.88 6.48
N ILE A 178 14.02 -14.79 6.47
CA ILE A 178 13.65 -13.53 5.79
C ILE A 178 14.03 -13.52 4.30
N SER A 179 14.88 -14.44 3.86
CA SER A 179 15.28 -14.59 2.46
C SER A 179 15.64 -16.04 2.14
N ILE A 180 15.54 -16.41 0.88
CA ILE A 180 15.97 -17.72 0.40
C ILE A 180 17.50 -17.82 0.36
N GLU A 181 18.02 -19.00 0.66
CA GLU A 181 19.47 -19.30 0.61
C GLU A 181 19.91 -19.83 -0.75
N ASP A 182 19.55 -19.13 -1.83
CA ASP A 182 20.00 -19.45 -3.19
C ASP A 182 20.80 -18.28 -3.76
N ASN A 183 22.12 -18.48 -3.93
CA ASN A 183 23.02 -17.47 -4.46
C ASN A 183 22.76 -17.09 -5.94
N LYS A 184 21.89 -17.81 -6.64
CA LYS A 184 21.43 -17.46 -7.98
C LYS A 184 20.36 -16.37 -7.97
N ILE A 185 19.68 -16.19 -6.83
CA ILE A 185 18.61 -15.24 -6.65
C ILE A 185 19.01 -14.15 -5.65
N THR A 186 19.54 -14.55 -4.50
CA THR A 186 19.99 -13.64 -3.44
C THR A 186 21.50 -13.45 -3.50
N PRO A 187 22.03 -12.23 -3.50
CA PRO A 187 23.47 -12.00 -3.52
C PRO A 187 24.17 -12.70 -2.35
N PRO A 188 25.26 -13.44 -2.61
CA PRO A 188 25.99 -14.15 -1.57
C PRO A 188 26.62 -13.19 -0.56
N LYS A 189 26.74 -13.62 0.70
CA LYS A 189 27.41 -12.85 1.74
C LYS A 189 28.89 -12.63 1.40
N ARG A 190 29.43 -11.45 1.75
CA ARG A 190 30.83 -11.07 1.46
C ARG A 190 31.85 -12.12 1.90
N ASN A 191 31.60 -12.78 3.00
CA ASN A 191 32.48 -13.83 3.56
C ASN A 191 32.45 -15.13 2.71
N GLN A 192 31.30 -15.48 2.08
CA GLN A 192 31.17 -16.61 1.17
C GLN A 192 31.92 -16.36 -0.13
N MET A 193 31.85 -15.15 -0.69
CA MET A 193 32.62 -14.78 -1.91
C MET A 193 34.12 -14.90 -1.75
N LYS A 194 34.65 -14.73 -0.52
CA LYS A 194 36.09 -14.91 -0.25
C LYS A 194 36.52 -16.36 -0.14
N LYS A 195 35.60 -17.29 0.08
CA LYS A 195 35.89 -18.70 0.34
C LYS A 195 35.43 -19.64 -0.79
N SER A 196 34.50 -19.20 -1.62
CA SER A 196 33.90 -20.00 -2.68
C SER A 196 33.93 -19.25 -4.02
N MET A 197 34.56 -19.85 -5.00
CA MET A 197 34.56 -19.32 -6.37
C MET A 197 33.18 -19.30 -6.98
N GLU A 198 32.33 -20.28 -6.67
CA GLU A 198 30.95 -20.32 -7.15
C GLU A 198 30.12 -19.13 -6.61
N ALA A 199 30.25 -18.82 -5.33
CA ALA A 199 29.59 -17.65 -4.74
C ALA A 199 30.06 -16.33 -5.38
N LEU A 200 31.37 -16.23 -5.70
CA LEU A 200 31.92 -15.08 -6.42
C LEU A 200 31.35 -14.95 -7.83
N ILE A 201 31.25 -16.05 -8.58
CA ILE A 201 30.67 -16.09 -9.92
C ILE A 201 29.20 -15.68 -9.88
N HIS A 202 28.41 -16.19 -8.94
CA HIS A 202 27.00 -15.80 -8.80
C HIS A 202 26.83 -14.33 -8.44
N HIS A 203 27.69 -13.78 -7.58
CA HIS A 203 27.71 -12.35 -7.31
C HIS A 203 27.91 -11.52 -8.59
N PHE A 204 28.94 -11.83 -9.37
CA PHE A 204 29.21 -11.13 -10.63
C PHE A 204 28.05 -11.28 -11.63
N LYS A 205 27.50 -12.47 -11.78
CA LYS A 205 26.35 -12.68 -12.66
C LYS A 205 25.15 -11.84 -12.28
N LEU A 206 24.81 -11.76 -11.00
CA LEU A 206 23.67 -10.96 -10.54
C LEU A 206 23.86 -9.47 -10.78
N PHE A 207 25.07 -8.95 -10.63
CA PHE A 207 25.33 -7.50 -10.75
C PHE A 207 25.76 -7.05 -12.16
N THR A 208 26.20 -7.95 -13.04
CA THR A 208 26.59 -7.63 -14.41
C THR A 208 25.56 -8.06 -15.45
N GLU A 209 25.03 -9.27 -15.36
CA GLU A 209 24.02 -9.82 -16.28
C GLU A 209 22.59 -9.56 -15.78
N GLY A 210 22.40 -9.59 -14.46
CA GLY A 210 21.08 -9.51 -13.83
C GLY A 210 20.25 -10.79 -14.00
N TYR A 211 18.95 -10.65 -13.80
CA TYR A 211 17.99 -11.75 -14.00
C TYR A 211 17.57 -11.83 -15.46
N ARG A 212 17.64 -13.02 -16.05
CA ARG A 212 17.13 -13.25 -17.40
C ARG A 212 15.62 -13.36 -17.37
N VAL A 213 14.96 -12.42 -18.02
CA VAL A 213 13.51 -12.43 -18.19
C VAL A 213 13.16 -13.28 -19.42
N PRO A 214 12.28 -14.28 -19.32
CA PRO A 214 11.84 -15.06 -20.47
C PRO A 214 11.19 -14.18 -21.54
N ALA A 215 11.38 -14.53 -22.81
CA ALA A 215 10.74 -13.81 -23.92
C ALA A 215 9.20 -13.85 -23.77
N GLY A 216 8.56 -12.71 -23.93
CA GLY A 216 7.11 -12.57 -23.78
C GLY A 216 6.60 -12.30 -22.35
N GLN A 217 7.49 -12.30 -21.36
CA GLN A 217 7.10 -11.88 -20.00
C GLN A 217 6.94 -10.38 -19.94
N VAL A 218 5.79 -9.93 -19.41
CA VAL A 218 5.48 -8.51 -19.14
C VAL A 218 5.72 -8.25 -17.66
N ILE A 219 6.55 -7.25 -17.34
CA ILE A 219 6.74 -6.77 -15.97
C ILE A 219 5.94 -5.49 -15.83
N VAL A 220 4.97 -5.51 -14.91
CA VAL A 220 4.19 -4.33 -14.54
C VAL A 220 4.70 -3.87 -13.19
N GLN A 221 5.16 -2.64 -13.14
CA GLN A 221 5.72 -2.01 -11.93
C GLN A 221 4.64 -1.21 -11.19
#